data_f57b6121f51a5fd609b45d59a5ec7939
#
_entry.id   f57b6121f51a5fd609b45d59a5ec7939
#
_cell.length_a   1.000
_cell.length_b   1.000
_cell.length_c   1.000
_cell.angle_alpha   90.00
_cell.angle_beta   90.00
_cell.angle_gamma   90.00
#
_symmetry.space_group_name_H-M   'P 1'
#
loop_
_entity.id
_entity.type
_entity.pdbx_description
1 polymer ?
#
loop_
_entity_poly.entity_id
_entity_poly.type
_entity_poly.pdbx_seq_one_letter_code
_entity_poly.pdbx_strand_id
1 'polypeptide(L)'
;MLTKFLTAALALGGSLVAASPILKDKRSFVERDGTNFTVFEHAATGAKLEFVTNSGICETTPGVNQYSGYLSVGTNMNMWFWFFEARNSPTTAPLATWFNGGPGCSSMIGLFQENGPCHFVNGASTPSLNPYSWNTYANMLYIDQPIGVGFSYGSDPVTSTVTAAPYVWKLLQAFFTQFPQYENHDFGIFTESYGGHYGPEFAAYFESQNSAISSGSATGTHVNLVALGVNNGWFDPTIQYQAYIDYSYNNSYNQLIDASDRQSYTQTMQQSCAPALTQCTSLTGSNSACANAQSVCYQDIEGPLSQAGNFDVYDVREPSNDPYPPSTYQTYLTSSAVTKKIGAKSTYTECSDSAGQGFSQTGDNSRSLLSTLGSVVSSGIQVLVWAGDADWICNYLGGFNVANAVKWSSQSAFQNTALKSYTVSGKAGGLFKTVKNFSWLQVYGAGHEVPYYQPEVALQAFKQTMGKQGLSST
;
A
#
# COMPACT_ATOMS: atom_id res chain seq x y z
N MET A 1 -32.21 -1.08 -89.12
CA MET A 1 -31.52 -1.83 -88.04
C MET A 1 -31.42 -0.86 -86.87
N LEU A 2 -32.27 -1.08 -85.91
CA LEU A 2 -32.32 -0.18 -84.66
C LEU A 2 -31.40 -0.74 -83.63
N THR A 3 -30.49 0.10 -83.21
CA THR A 3 -29.58 -0.13 -82.04
C THR A 3 -30.21 0.53 -80.84
N LYS A 4 -30.55 -0.29 -79.78
CA LYS A 4 -31.06 0.17 -78.52
C LYS A 4 -29.90 0.51 -77.61
N PHE A 5 -29.83 1.73 -77.06
CA PHE A 5 -28.97 2.11 -75.96
C PHE A 5 -29.67 1.76 -74.66
N LEU A 6 -29.04 0.93 -73.84
CA LEU A 6 -29.39 0.68 -72.41
C LEU A 6 -28.64 1.69 -71.54
N THR A 7 -29.32 2.55 -70.86
CA THR A 7 -28.80 3.43 -69.82
C THR A 7 -28.89 2.70 -68.48
N ALA A 8 -27.74 2.38 -67.88
CA ALA A 8 -27.66 1.85 -66.53
C ALA A 8 -27.59 3.01 -65.54
N ALA A 9 -28.59 3.14 -64.69
CA ALA A 9 -28.57 4.10 -63.55
C ALA A 9 -27.81 3.46 -62.39
N LEU A 10 -26.65 4.04 -62.03
CA LEU A 10 -25.97 3.72 -60.77
C LEU A 10 -26.70 4.43 -59.62
N ALA A 11 -27.33 3.64 -58.75
CA ALA A 11 -27.82 4.13 -57.46
C ALA A 11 -26.65 4.18 -56.47
N LEU A 12 -26.15 5.35 -56.15
CA LEU A 12 -25.26 5.61 -55.04
C LEU A 12 -26.03 5.50 -53.74
N GLY A 13 -25.96 4.32 -53.10
CA GLY A 13 -26.42 4.13 -51.73
C GLY A 13 -25.46 4.80 -50.76
N GLY A 14 -25.75 6.03 -50.37
CA GLY A 14 -25.05 6.67 -49.27
C GLY A 14 -25.42 6.01 -47.97
N SER A 15 -24.48 5.22 -47.40
CA SER A 15 -24.59 4.76 -46.02
C SER A 15 -24.46 5.97 -45.09
N LEU A 16 -25.56 6.40 -44.50
CA LEU A 16 -25.55 7.32 -43.36
C LEU A 16 -24.89 6.59 -42.18
N VAL A 17 -23.61 6.81 -42.00
CA VAL A 17 -22.96 6.51 -40.75
C VAL A 17 -23.56 7.45 -39.73
N ALA A 18 -24.49 6.95 -38.92
CA ALA A 18 -24.98 7.68 -37.76
C ALA A 18 -23.76 7.92 -36.82
N ALA A 19 -23.31 9.14 -36.73
CA ALA A 19 -22.32 9.51 -35.73
C ALA A 19 -22.89 9.16 -34.36
N SER A 20 -22.30 8.18 -33.68
CA SER A 20 -22.63 7.92 -32.27
C SER A 20 -22.48 9.22 -31.50
N PRO A 21 -23.44 9.57 -30.63
CA PRO A 21 -23.33 10.79 -29.85
C PRO A 21 -22.01 10.73 -29.04
N ILE A 22 -21.18 11.74 -29.16
CA ILE A 22 -19.99 11.89 -28.36
C ILE A 22 -20.47 12.07 -26.91
N LEU A 23 -20.35 11.00 -26.10
CA LEU A 23 -20.62 11.06 -24.68
C LEU A 23 -19.59 12.01 -24.07
N LYS A 24 -20.07 13.05 -23.40
CA LYS A 24 -19.19 14.01 -22.69
C LYS A 24 -19.23 13.73 -21.20
N ASP A 25 -18.06 13.74 -20.58
CA ASP A 25 -17.93 13.70 -19.15
C ASP A 25 -18.72 14.83 -18.50
N LYS A 26 -19.40 14.52 -17.40
CA LYS A 26 -20.21 15.49 -16.67
C LYS A 26 -19.52 15.86 -15.37
N ARG A 27 -19.31 17.14 -15.17
CA ARG A 27 -18.89 17.71 -13.89
C ARG A 27 -20.02 18.57 -13.34
N SER A 28 -20.38 18.35 -12.10
CA SER A 28 -21.38 19.15 -11.38
C SER A 28 -20.89 19.45 -9.96
N PHE A 29 -21.47 20.49 -9.38
CA PHE A 29 -21.23 20.87 -7.99
C PHE A 29 -22.53 20.66 -7.22
N VAL A 30 -22.44 19.97 -6.11
CA VAL A 30 -23.59 19.63 -5.28
C VAL A 30 -23.28 20.01 -3.84
N GLU A 31 -24.15 20.85 -3.26
CA GLU A 31 -24.08 21.14 -1.82
C GLU A 31 -24.92 20.13 -1.04
N ARG A 32 -24.36 19.55 0.01
CA ARG A 32 -25.04 18.67 0.96
C ARG A 32 -24.62 19.06 2.37
N ASP A 33 -25.57 19.40 3.19
CA ASP A 33 -25.35 19.77 4.60
C ASP A 33 -24.29 20.86 4.80
N GLY A 34 -24.20 21.82 3.87
CA GLY A 34 -23.24 22.92 3.91
C GLY A 34 -21.82 22.52 3.45
N THR A 35 -21.66 21.34 2.85
CA THR A 35 -20.39 20.88 2.25
C THR A 35 -20.55 20.81 0.74
N ASN A 36 -19.62 21.44 0.02
CA ASN A 36 -19.60 21.47 -1.45
C ASN A 36 -18.83 20.27 -2.00
N PHE A 37 -19.51 19.46 -2.81
CA PHE A 37 -18.94 18.31 -3.51
C PHE A 37 -18.76 18.64 -4.99
N THR A 38 -17.63 18.22 -5.53
CA THR A 38 -17.46 18.04 -6.97
C THR A 38 -17.87 16.61 -7.32
N VAL A 39 -18.83 16.47 -8.24
CA VAL A 39 -19.26 15.17 -8.77
C VAL A 39 -18.83 15.10 -10.22
N PHE A 40 -18.05 14.10 -10.55
CA PHE A 40 -17.61 13.79 -11.89
C PHE A 40 -18.17 12.44 -12.31
N GLU A 41 -18.72 12.34 -13.52
CA GLU A 41 -19.22 11.10 -14.11
C GLU A 41 -18.56 10.91 -15.48
N HIS A 42 -17.76 9.84 -15.59
CA HIS A 42 -17.08 9.48 -16.81
C HIS A 42 -18.09 8.91 -17.82
N ALA A 43 -18.21 9.56 -18.97
CA ALA A 43 -19.27 9.30 -19.93
C ALA A 43 -19.23 7.87 -20.52
N ALA A 44 -18.03 7.33 -20.77
CA ALA A 44 -17.87 6.02 -21.40
C ALA A 44 -18.07 4.85 -20.44
N THR A 45 -17.73 5.01 -19.15
CA THR A 45 -17.74 3.92 -18.15
C THR A 45 -18.85 4.06 -17.11
N GLY A 46 -19.46 5.25 -16.98
CA GLY A 46 -20.39 5.60 -15.91
C GLY A 46 -19.72 5.66 -14.52
N ALA A 47 -18.41 5.56 -14.45
CA ALA A 47 -17.68 5.67 -13.19
C ALA A 47 -17.90 7.06 -12.58
N LYS A 48 -18.20 7.07 -11.28
CA LYS A 48 -18.44 8.32 -10.53
C LYS A 48 -17.30 8.57 -9.56
N LEU A 49 -16.85 9.81 -9.55
CA LEU A 49 -15.97 10.38 -8.57
C LEU A 49 -16.72 11.47 -7.83
N GLU A 50 -16.72 11.44 -6.52
CA GLU A 50 -17.33 12.47 -5.69
C GLU A 50 -16.36 12.85 -4.57
N PHE A 51 -15.98 14.12 -4.50
CA PHE A 51 -15.00 14.58 -3.54
C PHE A 51 -15.21 16.01 -3.07
N VAL A 52 -14.66 16.32 -1.91
CA VAL A 52 -14.53 17.64 -1.33
C VAL A 52 -13.13 18.19 -1.65
N THR A 53 -13.05 19.46 -1.99
CA THR A 53 -11.78 20.18 -2.21
C THR A 53 -11.49 21.06 -1.00
N ASN A 54 -10.25 21.01 -0.50
CA ASN A 54 -9.73 21.90 0.54
C ASN A 54 -10.61 21.95 1.80
N SER A 55 -10.86 20.76 2.38
CA SER A 55 -11.68 20.59 3.60
C SER A 55 -11.16 21.40 4.81
N GLY A 56 -9.88 21.79 4.80
CA GLY A 56 -9.20 22.41 5.94
C GLY A 56 -8.89 21.44 7.08
N ILE A 57 -9.05 20.14 6.82
CA ILE A 57 -8.70 19.08 7.78
C ILE A 57 -7.31 18.57 7.43
N CYS A 58 -6.45 18.40 8.44
CA CYS A 58 -5.10 17.88 8.35
C CYS A 58 -4.11 18.82 7.63
N GLU A 59 -4.17 18.98 6.31
CA GLU A 59 -3.28 19.89 5.59
C GLU A 59 -3.84 21.31 5.59
N THR A 60 -3.11 22.23 6.17
CA THR A 60 -3.49 23.64 6.33
C THR A 60 -2.44 24.61 5.80
N THR A 61 -1.41 24.09 5.14
CA THR A 61 -0.37 24.94 4.52
C THR A 61 -0.99 25.79 3.40
N PRO A 62 -0.84 27.12 3.42
CA PRO A 62 -1.38 27.98 2.41
C PRO A 62 -0.93 27.60 0.99
N GLY A 63 -1.90 27.48 0.06
CA GLY A 63 -1.63 27.15 -1.33
C GLY A 63 -1.46 25.66 -1.65
N VAL A 64 -1.55 24.78 -0.65
CA VAL A 64 -1.55 23.31 -0.84
C VAL A 64 -2.99 22.82 -0.95
N ASN A 65 -3.33 22.21 -2.07
CA ASN A 65 -4.68 21.64 -2.25
C ASN A 65 -4.75 20.21 -1.69
N GLN A 66 -5.96 19.85 -1.26
CA GLN A 66 -6.31 18.49 -0.87
C GLN A 66 -7.69 18.11 -1.38
N TYR A 67 -7.89 16.82 -1.60
CA TYR A 67 -9.12 16.27 -2.14
C TYR A 67 -9.46 14.97 -1.41
N SER A 68 -10.66 14.86 -0.87
CA SER A 68 -11.10 13.66 -0.15
C SER A 68 -12.48 13.22 -0.60
N GLY A 69 -12.68 11.92 -0.81
CA GLY A 69 -13.95 11.42 -1.31
C GLY A 69 -13.91 10.00 -1.84
N TYR A 70 -14.77 9.71 -2.79
CA TYR A 70 -15.02 8.36 -3.28
C TYR A 70 -14.82 8.23 -4.78
N LEU A 71 -14.22 7.11 -5.16
CA LEU A 71 -14.14 6.61 -6.53
C LEU A 71 -14.95 5.32 -6.64
N SER A 72 -15.86 5.26 -7.63
CA SER A 72 -16.57 4.03 -7.95
C SER A 72 -15.65 3.11 -8.76
N VAL A 73 -15.26 1.97 -8.18
CA VAL A 73 -14.39 0.97 -8.83
C VAL A 73 -15.17 -0.23 -9.35
N GLY A 74 -16.48 -0.24 -9.13
CA GLY A 74 -17.42 -1.27 -9.57
C GLY A 74 -18.85 -0.97 -9.13
N THR A 75 -19.80 -1.85 -9.45
CA THR A 75 -21.19 -1.70 -9.04
C THR A 75 -21.30 -1.77 -7.52
N ASN A 76 -21.85 -0.73 -6.90
CA ASN A 76 -21.92 -0.59 -5.45
C ASN A 76 -20.55 -0.75 -4.73
N MET A 77 -19.49 -0.24 -5.35
CA MET A 77 -18.13 -0.31 -4.80
C MET A 77 -17.55 1.09 -4.78
N ASN A 78 -17.54 1.72 -3.61
CA ASN A 78 -17.12 3.10 -3.40
C ASN A 78 -15.85 3.10 -2.57
N MET A 79 -14.72 3.28 -3.22
CA MET A 79 -13.40 3.27 -2.59
C MET A 79 -13.03 4.69 -2.17
N TRP A 80 -12.68 4.85 -0.90
CA TRP A 80 -12.25 6.11 -0.33
C TRP A 80 -10.83 6.44 -0.73
N PHE A 81 -10.59 7.72 -1.02
CA PHE A 81 -9.26 8.28 -1.21
C PHE A 81 -9.13 9.63 -0.49
N TRP A 82 -7.91 9.94 -0.07
CA TRP A 82 -7.53 11.26 0.38
C TRP A 82 -6.21 11.64 -0.26
N PHE A 83 -6.25 12.70 -1.07
CA PHE A 83 -5.13 13.15 -1.87
C PHE A 83 -4.67 14.53 -1.38
N PHE A 84 -3.35 14.69 -1.24
CA PHE A 84 -2.70 15.92 -0.86
C PHE A 84 -1.64 16.28 -1.89
N GLU A 85 -1.71 17.49 -2.42
CA GLU A 85 -0.66 18.01 -3.26
C GLU A 85 0.65 18.17 -2.49
N ALA A 86 1.77 18.10 -3.20
CA ALA A 86 3.06 18.38 -2.62
C ALA A 86 3.14 19.83 -2.15
N ARG A 87 3.73 20.04 -0.96
CA ARG A 87 4.01 21.39 -0.45
C ARG A 87 4.99 22.16 -1.32
N ASN A 88 5.84 21.44 -2.06
CA ASN A 88 6.84 22.01 -2.97
C ASN A 88 6.58 21.54 -4.39
N SER A 89 6.39 22.49 -5.31
CA SER A 89 6.29 22.24 -6.76
C SER A 89 5.31 21.12 -7.15
N PRO A 90 4.03 21.15 -6.72
CA PRO A 90 3.08 20.05 -6.91
C PRO A 90 2.90 19.64 -8.38
N THR A 91 3.09 20.56 -9.32
CA THR A 91 2.97 20.32 -10.77
C THR A 91 4.08 19.46 -11.36
N THR A 92 5.19 19.27 -10.64
CA THR A 92 6.36 18.48 -11.08
C THR A 92 6.80 17.45 -10.07
N ALA A 93 6.30 17.55 -8.82
CA ALA A 93 6.58 16.57 -7.79
C ALA A 93 6.03 15.19 -8.18
N PRO A 94 6.70 14.09 -7.84
CA PRO A 94 6.19 12.74 -8.11
C PRO A 94 4.85 12.50 -7.38
N LEU A 95 4.13 11.49 -7.82
CA LEU A 95 2.91 10.98 -7.19
C LEU A 95 3.23 9.68 -6.44
N ALA A 96 2.82 9.55 -5.20
CA ALA A 96 2.97 8.31 -4.45
C ALA A 96 1.67 7.91 -3.75
N THR A 97 1.44 6.60 -3.68
CA THR A 97 0.37 6.02 -2.86
C THR A 97 0.94 5.46 -1.55
N TRP A 98 0.12 5.50 -0.51
CA TRP A 98 0.36 4.79 0.74
C TRP A 98 -0.77 3.80 1.03
N PHE A 99 -0.38 2.60 1.48
CA PHE A 99 -1.30 1.55 1.93
C PHE A 99 -0.81 0.95 3.25
N ASN A 100 -1.61 1.05 4.30
CA ASN A 100 -1.42 0.20 5.48
C ASN A 100 -1.89 -1.23 5.20
N GLY A 101 -1.48 -2.15 6.03
CA GLY A 101 -1.68 -3.57 5.84
C GLY A 101 -2.98 -4.13 6.38
N GLY A 102 -2.88 -4.90 7.43
CA GLY A 102 -3.96 -5.67 8.05
C GLY A 102 -3.82 -7.18 7.83
N PRO A 103 -4.42 -7.81 6.79
CA PRO A 103 -5.13 -7.21 5.66
C PRO A 103 -6.44 -6.54 6.05
N GLY A 104 -6.79 -5.50 5.28
CA GLY A 104 -8.07 -4.82 5.49
C GLY A 104 -8.03 -3.70 6.53
N CYS A 105 -6.87 -3.07 6.79
CA CYS A 105 -6.75 -1.87 7.59
C CYS A 105 -6.60 -0.60 6.75
N SER A 106 -7.10 0.50 7.30
CA SER A 106 -7.23 1.80 6.64
C SER A 106 -5.88 2.50 6.49
N SER A 107 -5.66 3.12 5.34
CA SER A 107 -4.49 3.98 5.10
C SER A 107 -4.55 5.32 5.85
N MET A 108 -5.64 5.59 6.58
CA MET A 108 -5.71 6.72 7.50
C MET A 108 -4.80 6.52 8.72
N ILE A 109 -4.37 5.30 9.03
CA ILE A 109 -3.29 5.04 10.00
C ILE A 109 -2.05 5.83 9.57
N GLY A 110 -1.49 5.51 8.42
CA GLY A 110 -0.30 6.18 7.90
C GLY A 110 -0.49 7.69 7.69
N LEU A 111 -1.69 8.10 7.28
CA LEU A 111 -1.99 9.52 7.09
C LEU A 111 -1.89 10.31 8.40
N PHE A 112 -2.41 9.79 9.51
CA PHE A 112 -2.51 10.55 10.77
C PHE A 112 -1.46 10.20 11.81
N GLN A 113 -0.86 9.01 11.74
CA GLN A 113 0.17 8.59 12.69
C GLN A 113 1.59 8.68 12.12
N GLU A 114 1.78 8.44 10.80
CA GLU A 114 3.09 8.20 10.24
C GLU A 114 3.61 9.32 9.34
N ASN A 115 3.19 9.31 8.08
CA ASN A 115 3.85 10.07 7.02
C ASN A 115 2.98 11.16 6.38
N GLY A 116 1.75 11.31 6.87
CA GLY A 116 0.81 12.28 6.32
C GLY A 116 1.07 13.73 6.73
N PRO A 117 0.28 14.67 6.18
CA PRO A 117 0.47 16.11 6.37
C PRO A 117 0.32 16.58 7.80
N CYS A 118 -0.37 15.81 8.64
CA CYS A 118 -0.60 16.15 10.04
C CYS A 118 -0.44 14.93 10.95
N HIS A 119 -0.24 15.19 12.23
CA HIS A 119 -0.09 14.19 13.27
C HIS A 119 -0.63 14.70 14.61
N PHE A 120 -0.92 13.78 15.52
CA PHE A 120 -1.27 14.11 16.91
C PHE A 120 -0.04 14.09 17.78
N VAL A 121 0.20 15.18 18.51
CA VAL A 121 1.36 15.34 19.37
C VAL A 121 0.95 15.77 20.78
N ASN A 122 1.70 15.33 21.78
CA ASN A 122 1.53 15.73 23.17
C ASN A 122 0.11 15.52 23.72
N GLY A 123 -0.58 14.44 23.31
CA GLY A 123 -1.95 14.13 23.75
C GLY A 123 -3.03 15.09 23.24
N ALA A 124 -2.74 15.89 22.21
CA ALA A 124 -3.74 16.79 21.61
C ALA A 124 -4.90 16.01 21.00
N SER A 125 -6.12 16.57 21.10
CA SER A 125 -7.32 16.00 20.48
C SER A 125 -7.53 16.42 19.02
N THR A 126 -6.69 17.32 18.51
CA THR A 126 -6.68 17.80 17.12
C THR A 126 -5.26 17.72 16.57
N PRO A 127 -5.10 17.36 15.29
CA PRO A 127 -3.79 17.23 14.70
C PRO A 127 -3.14 18.60 14.43
N SER A 128 -1.82 18.63 14.40
CA SER A 128 -0.98 19.72 13.92
C SER A 128 -0.23 19.30 12.66
N LEU A 129 0.31 20.28 11.92
CA LEU A 129 1.11 19.98 10.73
C LEU A 129 2.34 19.12 11.08
N ASN A 130 2.55 18.07 10.28
CA ASN A 130 3.73 17.24 10.37
C ASN A 130 4.87 17.86 9.54
N PRO A 131 6.01 18.26 10.17
CA PRO A 131 7.14 18.82 9.44
C PRO A 131 7.88 17.80 8.57
N TYR A 132 7.75 16.51 8.88
CA TYR A 132 8.37 15.41 8.14
C TYR A 132 7.40 14.69 7.21
N SER A 133 6.26 15.31 6.93
CA SER A 133 5.29 14.74 6.00
C SER A 133 5.89 14.49 4.63
N TRP A 134 5.53 13.35 4.04
CA TRP A 134 5.98 12.97 2.71
C TRP A 134 5.45 13.89 1.61
N ASN A 135 4.34 14.61 1.86
CA ASN A 135 3.89 15.63 0.93
C ASN A 135 4.78 16.89 0.89
N THR A 136 5.85 16.95 1.67
CA THR A 136 6.93 17.94 1.44
C THR A 136 7.68 17.68 0.14
N TYR A 137 7.62 16.44 -0.38
CA TYR A 137 8.37 15.99 -1.55
C TYR A 137 7.51 15.46 -2.70
N ALA A 138 6.42 14.74 -2.40
CA ALA A 138 5.56 14.09 -3.38
C ALA A 138 4.10 14.49 -3.21
N ASN A 139 3.32 14.40 -4.28
CA ASN A 139 1.86 14.38 -4.19
C ASN A 139 1.46 13.03 -3.58
N MET A 140 0.71 13.04 -2.47
CA MET A 140 0.44 11.83 -1.68
C MET A 140 -1.03 11.41 -1.79
N LEU A 141 -1.28 10.15 -2.12
CA LEU A 141 -2.60 9.54 -2.26
C LEU A 141 -2.75 8.39 -1.27
N TYR A 142 -3.61 8.56 -0.29
CA TYR A 142 -3.99 7.56 0.72
C TYR A 142 -5.29 6.91 0.28
N ILE A 143 -5.34 5.57 0.28
CA ILE A 143 -6.47 4.80 -0.24
C ILE A 143 -6.91 3.77 0.79
N ASP A 144 -8.19 3.76 1.14
CA ASP A 144 -8.79 2.70 1.95
C ASP A 144 -9.21 1.53 1.07
N GLN A 145 -8.50 0.42 1.14
CA GLN A 145 -8.76 -0.79 0.37
C GLN A 145 -8.63 -2.04 1.27
N PRO A 146 -9.44 -3.09 0.95
CA PRO A 146 -10.54 -3.16 -0.01
C PRO A 146 -11.82 -2.41 0.44
N ILE A 147 -12.94 -2.67 -0.24
CA ILE A 147 -14.24 -2.10 0.15
C ILE A 147 -14.62 -2.57 1.56
N GLY A 148 -15.21 -1.68 2.36
CA GLY A 148 -15.55 -1.94 3.77
C GLY A 148 -14.44 -1.59 4.76
N VAL A 149 -13.29 -1.12 4.28
CA VAL A 149 -12.16 -0.65 5.08
C VAL A 149 -12.19 0.87 5.20
N GLY A 150 -11.86 1.40 6.36
CA GLY A 150 -11.82 2.83 6.60
C GLY A 150 -13.17 3.50 6.32
N PHE A 151 -13.16 4.41 5.37
CA PHE A 151 -14.37 5.04 4.84
C PHE A 151 -14.91 4.38 3.58
N SER A 152 -14.25 3.38 2.98
CA SER A 152 -14.74 2.67 1.81
C SER A 152 -16.00 1.87 2.13
N TYR A 153 -16.99 1.86 1.24
CA TYR A 153 -18.26 1.18 1.48
C TYR A 153 -18.87 0.56 0.23
N GLY A 154 -19.68 -0.45 0.44
CA GLY A 154 -20.41 -1.15 -0.60
C GLY A 154 -20.23 -2.66 -0.57
N SER A 155 -20.26 -3.29 -1.74
CA SER A 155 -20.05 -4.74 -1.88
C SER A 155 -18.55 -5.03 -2.01
N ASP A 156 -18.03 -5.95 -1.19
CA ASP A 156 -16.63 -6.35 -1.24
C ASP A 156 -16.49 -7.76 -1.82
N PRO A 157 -15.95 -7.90 -3.04
CA PRO A 157 -15.61 -9.20 -3.63
C PRO A 157 -14.15 -9.61 -3.40
N VAL A 158 -13.36 -8.79 -2.69
CA VAL A 158 -11.92 -8.98 -2.52
C VAL A 158 -11.66 -9.94 -1.36
N THR A 159 -10.93 -11.01 -1.65
CA THR A 159 -10.59 -12.04 -0.65
C THR A 159 -9.11 -12.42 -0.69
N SER A 160 -8.29 -11.69 -1.44
CA SER A 160 -6.86 -11.93 -1.56
C SER A 160 -6.14 -10.72 -2.14
N THR A 161 -4.84 -10.68 -1.96
CA THR A 161 -3.95 -9.67 -2.55
C THR A 161 -4.10 -9.59 -4.07
N VAL A 162 -4.14 -10.74 -4.74
CA VAL A 162 -4.32 -10.82 -6.20
C VAL A 162 -5.67 -10.24 -6.65
N THR A 163 -6.73 -10.46 -5.88
CA THR A 163 -8.06 -9.92 -6.22
C THR A 163 -8.21 -8.43 -5.87
N ALA A 164 -7.36 -7.88 -5.01
CA ALA A 164 -7.34 -6.45 -4.66
C ALA A 164 -6.72 -5.57 -5.77
N ALA A 165 -5.63 -6.03 -6.41
CA ALA A 165 -4.85 -5.25 -7.36
C ALA A 165 -5.67 -4.62 -8.50
N PRO A 166 -6.63 -5.31 -9.15
CA PRO A 166 -7.46 -4.73 -10.21
C PRO A 166 -8.30 -3.54 -9.75
N TYR A 167 -8.76 -3.51 -8.50
CA TYR A 167 -9.57 -2.40 -7.99
C TYR A 167 -8.74 -1.18 -7.66
N VAL A 168 -7.53 -1.37 -7.14
CA VAL A 168 -6.57 -0.28 -6.93
C VAL A 168 -6.15 0.34 -8.28
N TRP A 169 -5.90 -0.49 -9.29
CA TRP A 169 -5.66 -0.02 -10.65
C TRP A 169 -6.82 0.80 -11.19
N LYS A 170 -8.06 0.30 -11.07
CA LYS A 170 -9.28 1.03 -11.52
C LYS A 170 -9.43 2.38 -10.81
N LEU A 171 -9.14 2.43 -9.50
CA LEU A 171 -9.15 3.69 -8.76
C LEU A 171 -8.16 4.67 -9.39
N LEU A 172 -6.92 4.26 -9.64
CA LEU A 172 -5.89 5.12 -10.19
C LEU A 172 -6.24 5.60 -11.62
N GLN A 173 -6.81 4.74 -12.46
CA GLN A 173 -7.29 5.13 -13.79
C GLN A 173 -8.41 6.19 -13.71
N ALA A 174 -9.34 6.03 -12.78
CA ALA A 174 -10.40 7.00 -12.54
C ALA A 174 -9.85 8.31 -11.94
N PHE A 175 -8.84 8.21 -11.06
CA PHE A 175 -8.12 9.36 -10.52
C PHE A 175 -7.46 10.19 -11.63
N PHE A 176 -6.74 9.59 -12.55
CA PHE A 176 -6.11 10.28 -13.68
C PHE A 176 -7.12 10.91 -14.64
N THR A 177 -8.27 10.28 -14.84
CA THR A 177 -9.35 10.89 -15.63
C THR A 177 -9.81 12.23 -15.04
N GLN A 178 -9.86 12.35 -13.70
CA GLN A 178 -10.25 13.57 -13.00
C GLN A 178 -9.10 14.55 -12.82
N PHE A 179 -7.91 14.04 -12.60
CA PHE A 179 -6.69 14.79 -12.32
C PHE A 179 -5.60 14.50 -13.37
N PRO A 180 -5.86 14.81 -14.67
CA PRO A 180 -4.96 14.44 -15.77
C PRO A 180 -3.58 15.11 -15.67
N GLN A 181 -3.44 16.17 -14.89
CA GLN A 181 -2.16 16.82 -14.67
C GLN A 181 -1.13 15.94 -13.96
N TYR A 182 -1.55 14.85 -13.29
CA TYR A 182 -0.64 13.93 -12.59
C TYR A 182 -0.35 12.64 -13.36
N GLU A 183 -1.00 12.40 -14.51
CA GLU A 183 -0.89 11.12 -15.24
C GLU A 183 0.51 10.78 -15.75
N ASN A 184 1.33 11.83 -16.00
CA ASN A 184 2.71 11.67 -16.51
C ASN A 184 3.78 11.82 -15.42
N HIS A 185 3.39 11.94 -14.16
CA HIS A 185 4.36 12.04 -13.07
C HIS A 185 5.01 10.68 -12.79
N ASP A 186 6.25 10.71 -12.29
CA ASP A 186 6.84 9.53 -11.67
C ASP A 186 5.91 9.03 -10.57
N PHE A 187 5.63 7.73 -10.54
CA PHE A 187 4.68 7.12 -9.61
C PHE A 187 5.38 6.11 -8.71
N GLY A 188 5.04 6.12 -7.41
CA GLY A 188 5.55 5.18 -6.42
C GLY A 188 4.44 4.53 -5.60
N ILE A 189 4.65 3.26 -5.25
CA ILE A 189 3.81 2.51 -4.33
C ILE A 189 4.57 2.35 -3.02
N PHE A 190 3.99 2.80 -1.91
CA PHE A 190 4.55 2.63 -0.58
C PHE A 190 3.52 1.96 0.32
N THR A 191 3.98 0.99 1.09
CA THR A 191 3.11 0.12 1.88
C THR A 191 3.76 -0.26 3.19
N GLU A 192 2.94 -0.79 4.12
CA GLU A 192 3.38 -1.27 5.42
C GLU A 192 2.71 -2.60 5.79
N SER A 193 3.40 -3.42 6.63
CA SER A 193 2.79 -4.59 7.25
C SER A 193 2.37 -5.64 6.21
N TYR A 194 1.08 -5.99 6.15
CA TYR A 194 0.54 -6.79 5.05
C TYR A 194 0.78 -6.17 3.67
N GLY A 195 1.25 -4.94 3.64
CA GLY A 195 1.79 -4.30 2.45
C GLY A 195 2.97 -5.03 1.80
N GLY A 196 3.63 -5.95 2.52
CA GLY A 196 4.58 -6.90 1.94
C GLY A 196 3.95 -7.87 0.94
N HIS A 197 2.63 -8.09 1.06
CA HIS A 197 1.79 -8.76 0.04
C HIS A 197 1.29 -7.75 -0.99
N TYR A 198 0.66 -6.65 -0.57
CA TYR A 198 0.07 -5.66 -1.48
C TYR A 198 1.09 -5.03 -2.41
N GLY A 199 2.20 -4.52 -1.88
CA GLY A 199 3.17 -3.73 -2.64
C GLY A 199 3.73 -4.46 -3.86
N PRO A 200 4.34 -5.65 -3.70
CA PRO A 200 4.86 -6.42 -4.83
C PRO A 200 3.77 -6.78 -5.85
N GLU A 201 2.58 -7.21 -5.40
CA GLU A 201 1.50 -7.62 -6.30
C GLU A 201 0.92 -6.44 -7.07
N PHE A 202 0.68 -5.30 -6.39
CA PHE A 202 0.18 -4.09 -7.06
C PHE A 202 1.19 -3.57 -8.08
N ALA A 203 2.48 -3.56 -7.73
CA ALA A 203 3.54 -3.16 -8.65
C ALA A 203 3.59 -4.08 -9.89
N ALA A 204 3.61 -5.39 -9.68
CA ALA A 204 3.63 -6.37 -10.78
C ALA A 204 2.36 -6.28 -11.64
N TYR A 205 1.19 -6.10 -11.02
CA TYR A 205 -0.06 -5.90 -11.75
C TYR A 205 -0.02 -4.62 -12.61
N PHE A 206 0.49 -3.50 -12.06
CA PHE A 206 0.61 -2.24 -12.80
C PHE A 206 1.56 -2.37 -13.98
N GLU A 207 2.69 -3.03 -13.82
CA GLU A 207 3.62 -3.31 -14.93
C GLU A 207 2.97 -4.18 -16.01
N SER A 208 2.17 -5.17 -15.61
CA SER A 208 1.44 -6.01 -16.54
C SER A 208 0.38 -5.22 -17.34
N GLN A 209 -0.37 -4.32 -16.67
CA GLN A 209 -1.34 -3.44 -17.32
C GLN A 209 -0.65 -2.42 -18.25
N ASN A 210 0.47 -1.84 -17.84
CA ASN A 210 1.29 -0.97 -18.67
C ASN A 210 1.76 -1.69 -19.96
N SER A 211 2.18 -2.94 -19.84
CA SER A 211 2.56 -3.78 -20.98
C SER A 211 1.39 -4.05 -21.91
N ALA A 212 0.21 -4.33 -21.35
CA ALA A 212 -1.03 -4.54 -22.10
C ALA A 212 -1.48 -3.26 -22.85
N ILE A 213 -1.36 -2.10 -22.21
CA ILE A 213 -1.65 -0.80 -22.85
C ILE A 213 -0.65 -0.54 -23.98
N SER A 214 0.65 -0.73 -23.74
CA SER A 214 1.71 -0.51 -24.72
C SER A 214 1.60 -1.41 -25.95
N SER A 215 1.10 -2.65 -25.78
CA SER A 215 0.82 -3.58 -26.88
C SER A 215 -0.52 -3.35 -27.56
N GLY A 216 -1.36 -2.46 -27.07
CA GLY A 216 -2.71 -2.21 -27.56
C GLY A 216 -3.74 -3.29 -27.20
N SER A 217 -3.41 -4.21 -26.30
CA SER A 217 -4.33 -5.26 -25.82
C SER A 217 -5.25 -4.80 -24.69
N ALA A 218 -4.93 -3.65 -24.07
CA ALA A 218 -5.80 -2.97 -23.10
C ALA A 218 -5.83 -1.45 -23.39
N THR A 219 -6.85 -0.77 -22.86
CA THR A 219 -6.97 0.69 -22.90
C THR A 219 -6.83 1.26 -21.49
N GLY A 220 -6.19 2.41 -21.38
CA GLY A 220 -6.00 3.09 -20.09
C GLY A 220 -4.83 4.09 -20.15
N THR A 221 -4.59 4.76 -19.04
CA THR A 221 -3.43 5.63 -18.83
C THR A 221 -2.26 4.78 -18.36
N HIS A 222 -1.13 4.87 -19.06
CA HIS A 222 0.13 4.25 -18.64
C HIS A 222 0.62 4.89 -17.33
N VAL A 223 0.95 4.10 -16.34
CA VAL A 223 1.45 4.56 -15.04
C VAL A 223 2.97 4.48 -15.03
N ASN A 224 3.65 5.60 -14.89
CA ASN A 224 5.11 5.65 -14.85
C ASN A 224 5.63 5.16 -13.48
N LEU A 225 5.48 3.87 -13.20
CA LEU A 225 5.92 3.25 -11.95
C LEU A 225 7.45 3.27 -11.86
N VAL A 226 7.99 3.94 -10.84
CA VAL A 226 9.44 4.11 -10.64
C VAL A 226 9.93 3.59 -9.31
N ALA A 227 9.03 3.40 -8.33
CA ALA A 227 9.42 3.04 -6.97
C ALA A 227 8.41 2.12 -6.29
N LEU A 228 8.94 1.18 -5.49
CA LEU A 228 8.22 0.39 -4.49
C LEU A 228 8.97 0.51 -3.16
N GLY A 229 8.28 0.93 -2.10
CA GLY A 229 8.78 0.91 -0.73
C GLY A 229 7.88 0.06 0.17
N VAL A 230 8.45 -0.84 0.96
CA VAL A 230 7.69 -1.69 1.89
C VAL A 230 8.30 -1.60 3.28
N ASN A 231 7.55 -0.99 4.19
CA ASN A 231 7.87 -0.84 5.60
C ASN A 231 7.38 -2.06 6.39
N ASN A 232 8.24 -2.67 7.21
CA ASN A 232 7.89 -3.79 8.09
C ASN A 232 6.94 -4.79 7.40
N GLY A 233 7.36 -5.31 6.23
CA GLY A 233 6.49 -6.06 5.33
C GLY A 233 6.38 -7.55 5.66
N TRP A 234 5.19 -8.12 5.48
CA TRP A 234 4.94 -9.55 5.47
C TRP A 234 4.93 -10.07 4.02
N PHE A 235 5.98 -10.81 3.63
CA PHE A 235 6.22 -11.23 2.23
C PHE A 235 6.20 -12.74 2.04
N ASP A 236 6.87 -13.47 2.95
CA ASP A 236 7.09 -14.92 2.84
C ASP A 236 6.95 -15.57 4.20
N PRO A 237 5.89 -16.36 4.40
CA PRO A 237 5.61 -16.99 5.70
C PRO A 237 6.68 -18.00 6.12
N THR A 238 7.30 -18.71 5.17
CA THR A 238 8.33 -19.70 5.53
C THR A 238 9.55 -19.05 6.18
N ILE A 239 9.96 -17.90 5.66
CA ILE A 239 11.08 -17.12 6.20
C ILE A 239 10.66 -16.41 7.49
N GLN A 240 9.48 -15.81 7.51
CA GLN A 240 9.10 -14.90 8.58
C GLN A 240 8.54 -15.59 9.81
N TYR A 241 7.91 -16.75 9.71
CA TYR A 241 7.58 -17.57 10.90
C TYR A 241 8.84 -18.07 11.63
N GLN A 242 9.91 -18.43 10.90
CA GLN A 242 11.18 -18.74 11.55
C GLN A 242 11.77 -17.48 12.22
N ALA A 243 11.61 -16.32 11.62
CA ALA A 243 12.11 -15.07 12.17
C ALA A 243 11.37 -14.64 13.47
N TYR A 244 10.12 -15.03 13.69
CA TYR A 244 9.46 -14.83 14.98
C TYR A 244 10.21 -15.55 16.11
N ILE A 245 10.64 -16.79 15.88
CA ILE A 245 11.38 -17.60 16.85
C ILE A 245 12.75 -16.95 17.13
N ASP A 246 13.46 -16.59 16.06
CA ASP A 246 14.81 -16.04 16.19
C ASP A 246 14.81 -14.66 16.85
N TYR A 247 13.86 -13.80 16.49
CA TYR A 247 13.71 -12.46 17.08
C TYR A 247 13.26 -12.55 18.55
N SER A 248 12.33 -13.44 18.89
CA SER A 248 11.88 -13.64 20.27
C SER A 248 13.02 -14.13 21.18
N TYR A 249 13.96 -14.90 20.64
CA TYR A 249 15.15 -15.35 21.38
C TYR A 249 16.23 -14.26 21.48
N ASN A 250 16.48 -13.50 20.42
CA ASN A 250 17.57 -12.54 20.34
C ASN A 250 17.20 -11.30 19.56
N ASN A 251 16.85 -10.25 20.25
CA ASN A 251 16.66 -8.90 19.72
C ASN A 251 17.41 -7.87 20.58
N SER A 252 17.44 -6.62 20.14
CA SER A 252 18.22 -5.56 20.80
C SER A 252 17.60 -5.02 22.11
N TYR A 253 16.39 -5.46 22.47
CA TYR A 253 15.61 -4.87 23.57
C TYR A 253 15.31 -5.86 24.68
N ASN A 254 14.51 -6.90 24.42
CA ASN A 254 14.03 -7.85 25.40
C ASN A 254 14.09 -9.29 24.87
N GLN A 255 14.79 -10.17 25.57
CA GLN A 255 14.68 -11.59 25.28
C GLN A 255 13.31 -12.08 25.75
N LEU A 256 12.47 -12.56 24.81
CA LEU A 256 11.10 -12.98 25.08
C LEU A 256 10.98 -14.47 25.41
N ILE A 257 11.88 -15.29 24.87
CA ILE A 257 11.94 -16.75 25.10
C ILE A 257 13.36 -17.18 25.42
N ASP A 258 13.51 -18.29 26.13
CA ASP A 258 14.83 -18.87 26.43
C ASP A 258 15.34 -19.80 25.31
N ALA A 259 16.54 -20.40 25.52
CA ALA A 259 17.17 -21.30 24.54
C ALA A 259 16.40 -22.62 24.36
N SER A 260 15.72 -23.10 25.41
CA SER A 260 14.93 -24.33 25.34
C SER A 260 13.63 -24.10 24.56
N ASP A 261 13.01 -22.98 24.78
CA ASP A 261 11.83 -22.55 24.01
C ASP A 261 12.16 -22.37 22.54
N ARG A 262 13.27 -21.65 22.23
CA ARG A 262 13.76 -21.51 20.85
C ARG A 262 13.94 -22.87 20.18
N GLN A 263 14.55 -23.82 20.86
CA GLN A 263 14.73 -25.17 20.32
C GLN A 263 13.39 -25.87 20.06
N SER A 264 12.45 -25.78 21.01
CA SER A 264 11.11 -26.35 20.90
C SER A 264 10.32 -25.75 19.74
N TYR A 265 10.25 -24.42 19.65
CA TYR A 265 9.55 -23.75 18.55
C TYR A 265 10.20 -24.01 17.18
N THR A 266 11.53 -24.10 17.12
CA THR A 266 12.22 -24.48 15.87
C THR A 266 11.85 -25.89 15.42
N GLN A 267 11.73 -26.86 16.35
CA GLN A 267 11.25 -28.18 16.01
C GLN A 267 9.80 -28.20 15.57
N THR A 268 8.93 -27.46 16.26
CA THR A 268 7.52 -27.28 15.88
C THR A 268 7.39 -26.65 14.49
N MET A 269 8.17 -25.60 14.19
CA MET A 269 8.23 -25.01 12.86
C MET A 269 8.56 -26.04 11.78
N GLN A 270 9.57 -26.88 12.01
CA GLN A 270 10.01 -27.91 11.05
C GLN A 270 9.02 -29.08 10.90
N GLN A 271 8.32 -29.45 11.96
CA GLN A 271 7.45 -30.65 12.00
C GLN A 271 5.99 -30.34 11.63
N SER A 272 5.53 -29.10 11.82
CA SER A 272 4.13 -28.71 11.66
C SER A 272 3.95 -27.57 10.65
N CYS A 273 4.44 -26.37 10.95
CA CYS A 273 4.18 -25.17 10.15
C CYS A 273 4.82 -25.26 8.75
N ALA A 274 6.12 -25.55 8.63
CA ALA A 274 6.79 -25.60 7.33
C ALA A 274 6.21 -26.66 6.38
N PRO A 275 5.88 -27.90 6.84
CA PRO A 275 5.17 -28.86 5.99
C PRO A 275 3.81 -28.36 5.50
N ALA A 276 3.04 -27.67 6.35
CA ALA A 276 1.75 -27.09 5.96
C ALA A 276 1.95 -25.98 4.91
N LEU A 277 2.91 -25.09 5.10
CA LEU A 277 3.27 -24.04 4.12
C LEU A 277 3.72 -24.62 2.77
N THR A 278 4.39 -25.76 2.77
CA THR A 278 4.81 -26.46 1.55
C THR A 278 3.62 -26.88 0.68
N GLN A 279 2.43 -27.07 1.28
CA GLN A 279 1.20 -27.37 0.53
C GLN A 279 0.55 -26.10 -0.04
N CYS A 280 0.91 -24.91 0.48
CA CYS A 280 0.47 -23.60 -0.03
C CYS A 280 1.58 -23.00 -0.91
N THR A 281 1.79 -23.56 -2.08
CA THR A 281 3.03 -23.39 -2.87
C THR A 281 3.11 -22.12 -3.71
N SER A 282 2.03 -21.36 -3.87
CA SER A 282 2.04 -20.16 -4.76
C SER A 282 0.83 -19.27 -4.54
N LEU A 283 0.84 -18.08 -5.17
CA LEU A 283 -0.29 -17.14 -5.21
C LEU A 283 -1.58 -17.79 -5.77
N THR A 284 -1.46 -18.83 -6.59
CA THR A 284 -2.57 -19.57 -7.21
C THR A 284 -2.80 -20.94 -6.59
N GLY A 285 -2.14 -21.28 -5.48
CA GLY A 285 -2.32 -22.53 -4.75
C GLY A 285 -3.73 -22.69 -4.19
N SER A 286 -4.08 -23.91 -3.77
CA SER A 286 -5.40 -24.21 -3.20
C SER A 286 -5.70 -23.35 -1.96
N ASN A 287 -6.82 -22.62 -1.97
CA ASN A 287 -7.28 -21.83 -0.84
C ASN A 287 -7.36 -22.65 0.46
N SER A 288 -7.88 -23.88 0.38
CA SER A 288 -7.99 -24.74 1.56
C SER A 288 -6.64 -25.15 2.13
N ALA A 289 -5.65 -25.43 1.28
CA ALA A 289 -4.30 -25.76 1.73
C ALA A 289 -3.61 -24.53 2.36
N CYS A 290 -3.79 -23.36 1.76
CA CYS A 290 -3.22 -22.11 2.28
C CYS A 290 -3.89 -21.67 3.58
N ALA A 291 -5.22 -21.77 3.70
CA ALA A 291 -5.94 -21.47 4.93
C ALA A 291 -5.56 -22.44 6.06
N ASN A 292 -5.36 -23.74 5.74
CA ASN A 292 -4.86 -24.70 6.71
C ASN A 292 -3.44 -24.34 7.17
N ALA A 293 -2.56 -23.95 6.25
CA ALA A 293 -1.19 -23.55 6.60
C ALA A 293 -1.19 -22.32 7.53
N GLN A 294 -2.02 -21.31 7.24
CA GLN A 294 -2.21 -20.16 8.10
C GLN A 294 -2.66 -20.55 9.51
N SER A 295 -3.67 -21.42 9.60
CA SER A 295 -4.20 -21.88 10.89
C SER A 295 -3.14 -22.64 11.70
N VAL A 296 -2.43 -23.57 11.07
CA VAL A 296 -1.38 -24.37 11.72
C VAL A 296 -0.25 -23.46 12.21
N CYS A 297 0.28 -22.59 11.35
CA CYS A 297 1.41 -21.74 11.73
C CYS A 297 1.03 -20.71 12.80
N TYR A 298 -0.19 -20.16 12.73
CA TYR A 298 -0.70 -19.27 13.79
C TYR A 298 -0.83 -20.01 15.13
N GLN A 299 -1.45 -21.18 15.15
CA GLN A 299 -1.66 -21.95 16.39
C GLN A 299 -0.37 -22.45 17.02
N ASP A 300 0.58 -22.87 16.20
CA ASP A 300 1.78 -23.54 16.67
C ASP A 300 2.98 -22.61 16.90
N ILE A 301 3.00 -21.43 16.26
CA ILE A 301 4.15 -20.51 16.29
C ILE A 301 3.73 -19.10 16.72
N GLU A 302 2.93 -18.39 15.90
CA GLU A 302 2.66 -16.97 16.08
C GLU A 302 1.86 -16.70 17.36
N GLY A 303 0.74 -17.37 17.55
CA GLY A 303 -0.14 -17.18 18.69
C GLY A 303 0.57 -17.43 20.04
N PRO A 304 1.25 -18.56 20.25
CA PRO A 304 2.01 -18.80 21.48
C PRO A 304 3.14 -17.78 21.69
N LEU A 305 3.90 -17.43 20.64
CA LEU A 305 5.02 -16.50 20.77
C LEU A 305 4.55 -15.06 21.04
N SER A 306 3.46 -14.62 20.43
CA SER A 306 2.88 -13.29 20.69
C SER A 306 2.38 -13.11 22.12
N GLN A 307 2.20 -14.21 22.86
CA GLN A 307 1.77 -14.25 24.25
C GLN A 307 2.90 -14.67 25.22
N ALA A 308 4.13 -14.85 24.74
CA ALA A 308 5.25 -15.30 25.55
C ALA A 308 5.72 -14.26 26.59
N GLY A 309 5.23 -13.02 26.51
CA GLY A 309 5.54 -11.94 27.45
C GLY A 309 4.46 -10.85 27.43
N ASN A 310 4.65 -9.85 28.29
CA ASN A 310 3.81 -8.65 28.27
C ASN A 310 4.45 -7.60 27.39
N PHE A 311 4.29 -7.73 26.08
CA PHE A 311 4.82 -6.77 25.09
C PHE A 311 3.79 -6.48 24.00
N ASP A 312 3.89 -5.32 23.37
CA ASP A 312 3.15 -4.99 22.18
C ASP A 312 3.84 -5.62 20.96
N VAL A 313 3.10 -6.37 20.14
CA VAL A 313 3.64 -7.01 18.93
C VAL A 313 4.15 -6.01 17.89
N TYR A 314 3.69 -4.78 17.96
CA TYR A 314 4.15 -3.67 17.10
C TYR A 314 5.36 -2.92 17.66
N ASP A 315 5.62 -3.05 18.96
CA ASP A 315 6.81 -2.49 19.61
C ASP A 315 7.16 -3.25 20.89
N VAL A 316 8.17 -4.09 20.86
CA VAL A 316 8.55 -4.93 22.02
C VAL A 316 9.00 -4.15 23.26
N ARG A 317 9.19 -2.84 23.16
CA ARG A 317 9.54 -1.95 24.28
C ARG A 317 8.32 -1.55 25.08
N GLU A 318 7.13 -1.66 24.49
CA GLU A 318 5.87 -1.23 25.09
C GLU A 318 5.09 -2.45 25.62
N PRO A 319 4.28 -2.27 26.67
CA PRO A 319 3.46 -3.34 27.20
C PRO A 319 2.20 -3.56 26.35
N SER A 320 1.71 -4.79 26.29
CA SER A 320 0.56 -5.19 25.46
C SER A 320 -0.77 -4.47 25.81
N ASN A 321 -0.87 -3.92 27.03
CA ASN A 321 -2.07 -3.21 27.50
C ASN A 321 -2.01 -1.68 27.30
N ASP A 322 -0.94 -1.15 26.75
CA ASP A 322 -0.79 0.28 26.41
C ASP A 322 -0.09 0.38 25.05
N PRO A 323 -0.78 0.00 23.96
CA PRO A 323 -0.20 -0.05 22.63
C PRO A 323 0.21 1.34 22.15
N TYR A 324 1.32 1.39 21.44
CA TYR A 324 1.92 2.62 20.95
C TYR A 324 2.27 2.50 19.45
N PRO A 325 1.94 3.50 18.58
CA PRO A 325 1.43 4.85 18.88
C PRO A 325 -0.04 4.90 19.33
N PRO A 326 -0.42 5.96 20.06
CA PRO A 326 -1.82 6.13 20.50
C PRO A 326 -2.76 6.37 19.33
N SER A 327 -3.87 5.65 19.28
CA SER A 327 -4.88 5.71 18.20
C SER A 327 -5.84 6.92 18.30
N THR A 328 -5.37 8.07 18.78
CA THR A 328 -6.18 9.30 19.00
C THR A 328 -6.91 9.76 17.73
N TYR A 329 -6.34 9.52 16.56
CA TYR A 329 -6.93 9.87 15.27
C TYR A 329 -8.27 9.17 15.00
N GLN A 330 -8.53 7.99 15.54
CA GLN A 330 -9.80 7.27 15.35
C GLN A 330 -10.98 8.09 15.91
N THR A 331 -10.84 8.60 17.16
CA THR A 331 -11.84 9.46 17.76
C THR A 331 -12.06 10.73 16.94
N TYR A 332 -10.99 11.29 16.39
CA TYR A 332 -11.06 12.47 15.53
C TYR A 332 -11.81 12.18 14.22
N LEU A 333 -11.52 11.08 13.55
CA LEU A 333 -12.15 10.67 12.28
C LEU A 333 -13.62 10.25 12.43
N THR A 334 -14.05 9.79 13.62
CA THR A 334 -15.46 9.47 13.90
C THR A 334 -16.30 10.70 14.28
N SER A 335 -15.66 11.86 14.48
CA SER A 335 -16.35 13.11 14.77
C SER A 335 -17.20 13.57 13.56
N SER A 336 -18.49 13.85 13.80
CA SER A 336 -19.41 14.35 12.77
C SER A 336 -18.94 15.67 12.12
N ALA A 337 -18.21 16.49 12.87
CA ALA A 337 -17.64 17.73 12.36
C ALA A 337 -16.52 17.48 11.33
N VAL A 338 -15.72 16.42 11.52
CA VAL A 338 -14.64 16.02 10.61
C VAL A 338 -15.22 15.29 9.41
N THR A 339 -16.02 14.23 9.64
CA THR A 339 -16.59 13.41 8.54
C THR A 339 -17.39 14.25 7.54
N LYS A 340 -18.17 15.22 8.03
CA LYS A 340 -18.89 16.16 7.18
C LYS A 340 -17.95 17.00 6.30
N LYS A 341 -16.88 17.56 6.88
CA LYS A 341 -15.95 18.41 6.15
C LYS A 341 -15.17 17.67 5.06
N ILE A 342 -14.77 16.42 5.34
CA ILE A 342 -14.03 15.59 4.39
C ILE A 342 -14.92 14.88 3.37
N GLY A 343 -16.26 14.95 3.55
CA GLY A 343 -17.23 14.32 2.65
C GLY A 343 -17.40 12.82 2.84
N ALA A 344 -17.06 12.28 4.01
CA ALA A 344 -17.26 10.88 4.35
C ALA A 344 -18.75 10.52 4.45
N LYS A 345 -19.14 9.37 3.88
CA LYS A 345 -20.53 8.86 3.85
C LYS A 345 -20.74 7.63 4.71
N SER A 346 -19.66 7.02 5.18
CA SER A 346 -19.67 5.86 6.06
C SER A 346 -19.03 6.22 7.40
N THR A 347 -19.30 5.41 8.42
CA THR A 347 -18.56 5.47 9.68
C THR A 347 -17.16 4.93 9.45
N TYR A 348 -16.17 5.59 10.03
CA TYR A 348 -14.79 5.12 9.99
C TYR A 348 -14.64 3.80 10.76
N THR A 349 -13.99 2.83 10.13
CA THR A 349 -13.61 1.55 10.73
C THR A 349 -12.14 1.31 10.40
N GLU A 350 -11.25 1.31 11.39
CA GLU A 350 -9.80 1.19 11.16
C GLU A 350 -9.44 -0.07 10.40
N CYS A 351 -9.87 -1.23 10.92
CA CYS A 351 -9.67 -2.52 10.28
C CYS A 351 -11.01 -3.23 10.11
N SER A 352 -11.27 -3.77 8.93
CA SER A 352 -12.52 -4.47 8.58
C SER A 352 -12.41 -5.96 8.90
N ASP A 353 -13.16 -6.44 9.87
CA ASP A 353 -13.25 -7.87 10.18
C ASP A 353 -13.68 -8.71 8.98
N SER A 354 -14.62 -8.22 8.18
CA SER A 354 -15.11 -8.93 7.00
C SER A 354 -14.03 -9.07 5.91
N ALA A 355 -13.25 -8.03 5.68
CA ALA A 355 -12.12 -8.08 4.76
C ALA A 355 -11.06 -9.07 5.29
N GLY A 356 -10.65 -8.94 6.56
CA GLY A 356 -9.69 -9.86 7.18
C GLY A 356 -10.13 -11.33 7.10
N GLN A 357 -11.41 -11.61 7.36
CA GLN A 357 -11.98 -12.95 7.22
C GLN A 357 -11.93 -13.46 5.76
N GLY A 358 -12.21 -12.60 4.77
CA GLY A 358 -12.11 -12.95 3.35
C GLY A 358 -10.71 -13.43 2.98
N PHE A 359 -9.69 -12.70 3.40
CA PHE A 359 -8.28 -13.06 3.19
C PHE A 359 -7.88 -14.34 3.94
N SER A 360 -8.34 -14.51 5.18
CA SER A 360 -8.08 -15.73 5.96
C SER A 360 -8.72 -16.97 5.34
N GLN A 361 -9.95 -16.86 4.79
CA GLN A 361 -10.63 -17.98 4.12
C GLN A 361 -9.88 -18.48 2.87
N THR A 362 -9.14 -17.62 2.22
CA THR A 362 -8.29 -18.00 1.07
C THR A 362 -6.87 -18.38 1.48
N GLY A 363 -6.51 -18.15 2.75
CA GLY A 363 -5.16 -18.36 3.26
C GLY A 363 -4.13 -17.45 2.58
N ASP A 364 -4.52 -16.25 2.22
CA ASP A 364 -3.67 -15.30 1.48
C ASP A 364 -2.37 -15.00 2.25
N ASN A 365 -2.45 -14.89 3.58
CA ASN A 365 -1.31 -14.67 4.49
C ASN A 365 -0.21 -15.77 4.38
N SER A 366 -0.58 -16.97 3.96
CA SER A 366 0.37 -18.10 3.81
C SER A 366 0.99 -18.19 2.42
N ARG A 367 0.67 -17.26 1.53
CA ARG A 367 1.20 -17.24 0.16
C ARG A 367 2.50 -16.43 0.11
N SER A 368 3.48 -16.94 -0.61
CA SER A 368 4.77 -16.24 -0.78
C SER A 368 4.70 -15.23 -1.91
N LEU A 369 5.06 -13.98 -1.65
CA LEU A 369 5.26 -12.92 -2.63
C LEU A 369 6.73 -12.77 -3.05
N LEU A 370 7.61 -13.67 -2.61
CA LEU A 370 9.04 -13.58 -2.87
C LEU A 370 9.37 -13.60 -4.38
N SER A 371 8.66 -14.41 -5.14
CA SER A 371 8.82 -14.47 -6.60
C SER A 371 8.33 -13.18 -7.28
N THR A 372 7.18 -12.66 -6.86
CA THR A 372 6.61 -11.42 -7.37
C THR A 372 7.54 -10.24 -7.05
N LEU A 373 8.04 -10.15 -5.81
CA LEU A 373 9.04 -9.14 -5.43
C LEU A 373 10.30 -9.26 -6.29
N GLY A 374 10.76 -10.48 -6.58
CA GLY A 374 11.90 -10.73 -7.47
C GLY A 374 11.67 -10.21 -8.90
N SER A 375 10.46 -10.37 -9.42
CA SER A 375 10.06 -9.83 -10.73
C SER A 375 10.08 -8.31 -10.72
N VAL A 376 9.52 -7.68 -9.67
CA VAL A 376 9.50 -6.23 -9.51
C VAL A 376 10.92 -5.65 -9.37
N VAL A 377 11.80 -6.28 -8.60
CA VAL A 377 13.22 -5.89 -8.54
C VAL A 377 13.89 -6.03 -9.92
N SER A 378 13.53 -7.05 -10.68
CA SER A 378 14.12 -7.32 -12.00
C SER A 378 13.62 -6.38 -13.10
N SER A 379 12.46 -5.73 -12.93
CA SER A 379 11.94 -4.74 -13.89
C SER A 379 12.79 -3.45 -13.92
N GLY A 380 13.53 -3.20 -12.84
CA GLY A 380 14.45 -2.07 -12.75
C GLY A 380 13.92 -0.84 -12.01
N ILE A 381 12.67 -0.88 -11.50
CA ILE A 381 12.18 0.17 -10.60
C ILE A 381 12.99 0.16 -9.30
N GLN A 382 13.04 1.30 -8.62
CA GLN A 382 13.72 1.39 -7.32
C GLN A 382 12.90 0.66 -6.25
N VAL A 383 13.50 -0.30 -5.54
CA VAL A 383 12.83 -1.07 -4.49
C VAL A 383 13.52 -0.89 -3.15
N LEU A 384 12.77 -0.54 -2.14
CA LEU A 384 13.18 -0.42 -0.74
C LEU A 384 12.38 -1.39 0.13
N VAL A 385 13.05 -2.33 0.77
CA VAL A 385 12.52 -3.11 1.89
C VAL A 385 13.18 -2.60 3.15
N TRP A 386 12.39 -2.19 4.15
CA TRP A 386 12.90 -1.58 5.36
C TRP A 386 12.05 -1.93 6.58
N ALA A 387 12.64 -1.89 7.76
CA ALA A 387 11.94 -2.27 8.99
C ALA A 387 12.55 -1.61 10.22
N GLY A 388 11.69 -1.24 11.18
CA GLY A 388 12.07 -0.87 12.53
C GLY A 388 12.59 -2.08 13.30
N ASP A 389 13.57 -1.84 14.17
CA ASP A 389 14.25 -2.92 14.89
C ASP A 389 13.55 -3.35 16.18
N ALA A 390 12.51 -2.62 16.62
CA ALA A 390 11.68 -2.96 17.77
C ALA A 390 10.35 -3.65 17.42
N ASP A 391 10.01 -3.79 16.15
CA ASP A 391 8.83 -4.51 15.68
C ASP A 391 9.01 -6.03 15.82
N TRP A 392 7.98 -6.72 16.36
CA TRP A 392 7.96 -8.18 16.44
C TRP A 392 7.16 -8.78 15.27
N ILE A 393 5.98 -8.21 14.95
CA ILE A 393 5.03 -8.85 14.02
C ILE A 393 5.55 -8.94 12.58
N CYS A 394 6.32 -7.95 12.12
CA CYS A 394 7.02 -7.99 10.83
C CYS A 394 8.50 -7.60 11.02
N ASN A 395 9.16 -8.30 11.96
CA ASN A 395 10.47 -7.94 12.45
C ASN A 395 11.54 -7.86 11.37
N TYR A 396 12.54 -7.03 11.65
CA TYR A 396 13.62 -6.74 10.71
C TYR A 396 14.46 -7.95 10.31
N LEU A 397 14.55 -9.00 11.17
CA LEU A 397 15.27 -10.24 10.82
C LEU A 397 14.55 -10.96 9.67
N GLY A 398 13.22 -11.08 9.76
CA GLY A 398 12.41 -11.64 8.69
C GLY A 398 12.52 -10.85 7.40
N GLY A 399 12.38 -9.52 7.47
CA GLY A 399 12.52 -8.63 6.31
C GLY A 399 13.90 -8.69 5.67
N PHE A 400 14.98 -8.76 6.48
CA PHE A 400 16.35 -8.93 5.99
C PHE A 400 16.56 -10.26 5.28
N ASN A 401 16.04 -11.34 5.85
CA ASN A 401 16.14 -12.67 5.25
C ASN A 401 15.34 -12.74 3.94
N VAL A 402 14.16 -12.14 3.89
CA VAL A 402 13.38 -11.97 2.65
C VAL A 402 14.20 -11.23 1.60
N ALA A 403 14.76 -10.07 1.93
CA ALA A 403 15.56 -9.27 1.00
C ALA A 403 16.75 -10.06 0.41
N ASN A 404 17.42 -10.89 1.24
CA ASN A 404 18.50 -11.76 0.78
C ASN A 404 18.01 -12.97 -0.07
N ALA A 405 16.76 -13.39 0.12
CA ALA A 405 16.16 -14.52 -0.60
C ALA A 405 15.58 -14.14 -1.97
N VAL A 406 15.34 -12.85 -2.23
CA VAL A 406 14.82 -12.35 -3.52
C VAL A 406 15.67 -12.85 -4.69
N LYS A 407 15.03 -13.53 -5.65
CA LYS A 407 15.68 -14.06 -6.85
C LYS A 407 15.73 -13.00 -7.96
N TRP A 408 16.92 -12.55 -8.29
CA TRP A 408 17.18 -11.60 -9.38
C TRP A 408 18.64 -11.68 -9.83
N SER A 409 18.98 -10.98 -10.90
CA SER A 409 20.31 -11.09 -11.56
C SER A 409 21.50 -10.71 -10.67
N SER A 410 21.31 -9.93 -9.61
CA SER A 410 22.37 -9.49 -8.70
C SER A 410 22.18 -9.99 -7.26
N GLN A 411 21.39 -11.07 -7.05
CA GLN A 411 21.14 -11.64 -5.72
C GLN A 411 22.45 -11.94 -4.97
N SER A 412 23.39 -12.63 -5.60
CA SER A 412 24.66 -12.97 -4.96
C SER A 412 25.46 -11.73 -4.54
N ALA A 413 25.47 -10.69 -5.37
CA ALA A 413 26.10 -9.42 -5.01
C ALA A 413 25.40 -8.78 -3.80
N PHE A 414 24.05 -8.79 -3.76
CA PHE A 414 23.29 -8.26 -2.64
C PHE A 414 23.56 -9.02 -1.35
N GLN A 415 23.59 -10.36 -1.38
CA GLN A 415 23.90 -11.20 -0.24
C GLN A 415 25.30 -10.93 0.34
N ASN A 416 26.30 -10.72 -0.53
CA ASN A 416 27.68 -10.49 -0.14
C ASN A 416 28.01 -9.01 0.17
N THR A 417 27.08 -8.08 -0.04
CA THR A 417 27.28 -6.67 0.31
C THR A 417 27.12 -6.48 1.81
N ALA A 418 28.17 -5.94 2.45
CA ALA A 418 28.15 -5.63 3.88
C ALA A 418 27.17 -4.50 4.19
N LEU A 419 26.53 -4.58 5.35
CA LEU A 419 25.73 -3.50 5.90
C LEU A 419 26.64 -2.31 6.24
N LYS A 420 26.12 -1.10 6.00
CA LYS A 420 26.76 0.18 6.31
C LYS A 420 25.85 1.01 7.21
N SER A 421 26.42 1.91 7.99
CA SER A 421 25.65 2.87 8.77
C SER A 421 24.83 3.77 7.83
N TYR A 422 23.54 3.88 8.08
CA TYR A 422 22.67 4.87 7.47
C TYR A 422 22.59 6.07 8.39
N THR A 423 23.12 7.20 7.94
CA THR A 423 23.04 8.46 8.71
C THR A 423 22.14 9.45 7.99
N VAL A 424 21.36 10.20 8.74
CA VAL A 424 20.56 11.31 8.26
C VAL A 424 20.88 12.54 9.09
N SER A 425 21.23 13.65 8.44
CA SER A 425 21.68 14.87 9.13
C SER A 425 22.82 14.60 10.13
N GLY A 426 23.72 13.68 9.77
CA GLY A 426 24.88 13.28 10.60
C GLY A 426 24.55 12.38 11.80
N LYS A 427 23.29 11.96 12.00
CA LYS A 427 22.87 11.05 13.08
C LYS A 427 22.68 9.63 12.53
N ALA A 428 23.16 8.64 13.27
CA ALA A 428 22.95 7.23 12.92
C ALA A 428 21.46 6.87 13.05
N GLY A 429 20.84 6.50 11.93
CA GLY A 429 19.44 6.10 11.84
C GLY A 429 19.23 4.61 11.63
N GLY A 430 20.27 3.85 11.27
CA GLY A 430 20.11 2.43 10.99
C GLY A 430 21.32 1.80 10.29
N LEU A 431 21.06 0.60 9.74
CA LEU A 431 22.01 -0.14 8.88
C LEU A 431 21.35 -0.40 7.52
N PHE A 432 22.08 -0.19 6.45
CA PHE A 432 21.58 -0.42 5.10
C PHE A 432 22.58 -1.12 4.20
N LYS A 433 22.06 -1.67 3.12
CA LYS A 433 22.81 -2.05 1.92
C LYS A 433 22.00 -1.80 0.67
N THR A 434 22.67 -1.46 -0.41
CA THR A 434 22.08 -1.23 -1.73
C THR A 434 22.93 -1.90 -2.78
N VAL A 435 22.27 -2.60 -3.72
CA VAL A 435 22.88 -3.07 -4.96
C VAL A 435 21.95 -2.69 -6.11
N LYS A 436 22.46 -1.89 -7.04
CA LYS A 436 21.67 -1.33 -8.13
C LYS A 436 20.38 -0.64 -7.62
N ASN A 437 19.23 -1.12 -8.05
CA ASN A 437 17.89 -0.60 -7.71
C ASN A 437 17.23 -1.26 -6.48
N PHE A 438 17.95 -2.10 -5.75
CA PHE A 438 17.39 -2.80 -4.58
C PHE A 438 18.13 -2.44 -3.29
N SER A 439 17.38 -1.99 -2.29
CA SER A 439 17.88 -1.57 -0.99
C SER A 439 17.19 -2.31 0.15
N TRP A 440 17.97 -2.58 1.20
CA TRP A 440 17.50 -2.96 2.53
C TRP A 440 17.90 -1.90 3.54
N LEU A 441 17.01 -1.58 4.51
CA LEU A 441 17.29 -0.67 5.62
C LEU A 441 16.65 -1.21 6.92
N GLN A 442 17.48 -1.44 7.94
CA GLN A 442 17.06 -1.58 9.33
C GLN A 442 17.07 -0.19 9.96
N VAL A 443 15.97 0.22 10.60
CA VAL A 443 15.85 1.52 11.28
C VAL A 443 15.93 1.32 12.79
N TYR A 444 16.84 2.04 13.44
CA TYR A 444 17.04 1.94 14.87
C TYR A 444 15.96 2.68 15.67
N GLY A 445 15.55 2.08 16.79
CA GLY A 445 14.63 2.70 17.72
C GLY A 445 13.24 2.92 17.17
N ALA A 446 12.83 2.10 16.21
CA ALA A 446 11.48 2.15 15.61
C ALA A 446 10.76 0.82 15.80
N GLY A 447 9.47 0.89 16.17
CA GLY A 447 8.52 -0.21 16.07
C GLY A 447 7.99 -0.37 14.64
N HIS A 448 6.77 -0.85 14.52
CA HIS A 448 6.11 -1.18 13.24
C HIS A 448 5.94 0.04 12.33
N GLU A 449 5.44 1.14 12.85
CA GLU A 449 5.18 2.40 12.15
C GLU A 449 6.46 3.26 12.10
N VAL A 450 7.45 2.86 11.30
CA VAL A 450 8.77 3.53 11.25
C VAL A 450 8.68 5.05 11.06
N PRO A 451 7.80 5.61 10.21
CA PRO A 451 7.70 7.07 10.05
C PRO A 451 7.24 7.79 11.31
N TYR A 452 6.51 7.13 12.21
CA TYR A 452 6.14 7.69 13.50
C TYR A 452 7.35 7.85 14.42
N TYR A 453 8.14 6.78 14.56
CA TYR A 453 9.29 6.75 15.48
C TYR A 453 10.50 7.52 14.96
N GLN A 454 10.77 7.41 13.65
CA GLN A 454 11.95 7.97 12.99
C GLN A 454 11.57 8.77 11.73
N PRO A 455 10.81 9.88 11.89
CA PRO A 455 10.20 10.58 10.75
C PRO A 455 11.24 11.18 9.79
N GLU A 456 12.37 11.66 10.28
CA GLU A 456 13.44 12.24 9.44
C GLU A 456 14.13 11.16 8.61
N VAL A 457 14.40 9.98 9.20
CA VAL A 457 14.98 8.82 8.53
C VAL A 457 14.02 8.30 7.46
N ALA A 458 12.73 8.18 7.81
CA ALA A 458 11.68 7.73 6.91
C ALA A 458 11.52 8.65 5.70
N LEU A 459 11.44 9.96 5.94
CA LEU A 459 11.34 10.95 4.86
C LEU A 459 12.55 10.91 3.92
N GLN A 460 13.76 10.75 4.47
CA GLN A 460 14.98 10.67 3.65
C GLN A 460 15.02 9.39 2.81
N ALA A 461 14.68 8.24 3.39
CA ALA A 461 14.60 6.97 2.65
C ALA A 461 13.53 7.02 1.55
N PHE A 462 12.36 7.61 1.84
CA PHE A 462 11.30 7.86 0.87
C PHE A 462 11.80 8.73 -0.30
N LYS A 463 12.44 9.87 -0.01
CA LYS A 463 12.98 10.79 -1.04
C LYS A 463 13.99 10.10 -1.96
N GLN A 464 14.90 9.33 -1.39
CA GLN A 464 15.90 8.61 -2.18
C GLN A 464 15.26 7.58 -3.10
N THR A 465 14.31 6.80 -2.57
CA THR A 465 13.60 5.76 -3.32
C THR A 465 12.76 6.36 -4.44
N MET A 466 11.93 7.38 -4.16
CA MET A 466 11.16 8.10 -5.18
C MET A 466 12.02 8.84 -6.19
N GLY A 467 13.18 9.34 -5.75
CA GLY A 467 14.18 9.98 -6.61
C GLY A 467 14.99 9.00 -7.47
N LYS A 468 14.60 7.73 -7.51
CA LYS A 468 15.30 6.65 -8.29
C LYS A 468 16.76 6.50 -7.88
N GLN A 469 17.04 6.66 -6.59
CA GLN A 469 18.37 6.58 -6.02
C GLN A 469 18.47 5.41 -5.03
N GLY A 470 19.61 4.72 -5.04
CA GLY A 470 19.93 3.81 -3.95
C GLY A 470 20.13 4.58 -2.65
N LEU A 471 19.90 3.91 -1.52
CA LEU A 471 20.11 4.54 -0.21
C LEU A 471 21.57 5.01 -0.05
N SER A 472 21.73 6.17 0.54
CA SER A 472 23.01 6.75 0.90
C SER A 472 22.87 7.65 2.12
N SER A 473 23.88 7.67 2.98
CA SER A 473 23.93 8.56 4.14
C SER A 473 24.03 10.03 3.73
N THR A 474 23.43 10.92 4.56
CA THR A 474 23.46 12.39 4.37
C THR A 474 23.90 13.09 5.65
#